data_de131110587f1813e9142e8efa1cf37f
#
_entry.id   de131110587f1813e9142e8efa1cf37f
#
_cell.length_a   1.000
_cell.length_b   1.000
_cell.length_c   1.000
_cell.angle_alpha   90.00
_cell.angle_beta   90.00
_cell.angle_gamma   90.00
#
_symmetry.space_group_name_H-M   'P 1'
#
loop_
_entity.id
_entity.type
_entity.pdbx_description
1 polymer ?
#
loop_
_entity_poly.entity_id
_entity_poly.type
_entity_poly.pdbx_seq_one_letter_code
_entity_poly.pdbx_strand_id
1 'polypeptide(L)'
;MLRTSLTRTTRWLLPLLAFSLAGCGVTQGITDGTKSAFNAVFYKKIKVLHLDFTAREALNTDSRESNSLSEPVVIRVWQLKDRKTFDKAVYQQLLKDGETILKADLLASRDVVVKPGGDANLNMPMEAGTQFVAVVGLFRHPDMVNDTWKLVIGREDLDPDKPRILEAGNNHLTLQPLKDD
;
A
#
# COMPACT_ATOMS: atom_id res chain seq x y z
N MET A 1 -73.12 49.79 32.55
CA MET A 1 -73.11 49.79 31.08
C MET A 1 -71.71 49.91 30.59
N LEU A 2 -71.34 49.06 29.76
CA LEU A 2 -70.30 48.91 28.77
C LEU A 2 -69.40 47.65 28.95
N ARG A 3 -69.58 46.79 28.02
CA ARG A 3 -68.89 45.60 27.72
C ARG A 3 -67.52 45.96 27.05
N THR A 4 -66.44 45.30 27.39
CA THR A 4 -65.29 45.29 26.49
C THR A 4 -64.75 43.84 26.37
N SER A 5 -64.71 43.44 25.15
CA SER A 5 -64.34 42.19 24.63
C SER A 5 -62.79 41.93 24.78
N LEU A 6 -62.41 40.85 25.39
CA LEU A 6 -61.04 40.39 25.34
C LEU A 6 -60.75 39.72 23.98
N THR A 7 -59.84 40.30 23.25
CA THR A 7 -59.33 39.79 21.99
C THR A 7 -58.44 38.61 22.19
N ARG A 8 -58.77 37.58 21.51
CA ARG A 8 -58.25 36.21 21.40
C ARG A 8 -57.11 36.18 20.40
N THR A 9 -55.92 36.72 20.74
CA THR A 9 -54.76 36.70 19.80
C THR A 9 -53.40 36.43 20.41
N THR A 10 -53.33 35.63 21.46
CA THR A 10 -52.01 35.25 22.03
C THR A 10 -51.92 33.76 22.28
N ARG A 11 -52.13 32.94 21.23
CA ARG A 11 -52.03 31.48 21.39
C ARG A 11 -51.33 30.77 20.23
N TRP A 12 -50.57 31.51 19.39
CA TRP A 12 -49.95 30.92 18.20
C TRP A 12 -48.47 31.22 18.03
N LEU A 13 -47.73 31.61 19.10
CA LEU A 13 -46.30 31.92 19.01
C LEU A 13 -45.38 31.04 19.89
N LEU A 14 -45.79 29.82 20.21
CA LEU A 14 -44.97 28.91 20.99
C LEU A 14 -45.06 27.47 20.49
N PRO A 15 -44.61 27.17 19.28
CA PRO A 15 -43.80 26.01 19.05
C PRO A 15 -42.77 26.21 17.93
N LEU A 16 -41.81 27.13 18.06
CA LEU A 16 -40.73 27.28 17.07
C LEU A 16 -39.33 27.26 17.69
N LEU A 17 -39.20 26.75 18.89
CA LEU A 17 -37.89 26.73 19.58
C LEU A 17 -37.49 25.35 20.11
N ALA A 18 -37.91 24.25 19.45
CA ALA A 18 -37.55 22.88 19.87
C ALA A 18 -36.97 22.01 18.76
N PHE A 19 -36.31 22.60 17.75
CA PHE A 19 -35.71 21.82 16.65
C PHE A 19 -34.24 22.16 16.36
N SER A 20 -33.45 22.49 17.37
CA SER A 20 -32.03 22.84 17.14
C SER A 20 -31.02 22.06 17.99
N LEU A 21 -31.32 20.81 18.38
CA LEU A 21 -30.37 19.97 19.14
C LEU A 21 -30.34 18.50 18.64
N ALA A 22 -30.36 18.29 17.34
CA ALA A 22 -30.15 16.94 16.79
C ALA A 22 -29.26 17.02 15.53
N GLY A 23 -28.09 17.61 15.64
CA GLY A 23 -27.19 17.84 14.49
C GLY A 23 -25.73 17.54 14.69
N CYS A 24 -25.31 16.76 15.66
CA CYS A 24 -23.88 16.45 15.89
C CYS A 24 -23.49 14.97 15.77
N GLY A 25 -24.36 14.09 15.31
CA GLY A 25 -24.06 12.65 15.26
C GLY A 25 -24.03 12.01 13.88
N VAL A 26 -24.46 12.71 12.82
CA VAL A 26 -24.67 12.07 11.50
C VAL A 26 -23.50 12.31 10.52
N THR A 27 -22.65 13.31 10.76
CA THR A 27 -21.57 13.65 9.82
C THR A 27 -20.35 12.75 9.93
N GLN A 28 -20.10 12.07 11.05
CA GLN A 28 -18.99 11.13 11.17
C GLN A 28 -19.28 9.76 10.52
N GLY A 29 -20.53 9.32 10.56
CA GLY A 29 -20.92 8.03 9.95
C GLY A 29 -20.96 8.04 8.41
N ILE A 30 -21.15 9.21 7.78
CA ILE A 30 -21.22 9.32 6.31
C ILE A 30 -19.81 9.36 5.69
N THR A 31 -18.83 9.97 6.38
CA THR A 31 -17.44 10.01 5.89
C THR A 31 -16.75 8.67 5.99
N ASP A 32 -17.03 7.88 7.03
CA ASP A 32 -16.44 6.53 7.18
C ASP A 32 -17.12 5.52 6.25
N GLY A 33 -18.43 5.66 6.04
CA GLY A 33 -19.18 4.84 5.08
C GLY A 33 -18.76 5.05 3.62
N THR A 34 -18.47 6.30 3.24
CA THR A 34 -17.98 6.63 1.88
C THR A 34 -16.54 6.11 1.67
N LYS A 35 -15.64 6.31 2.61
CA LYS A 35 -14.28 5.77 2.54
C LYS A 35 -14.29 4.23 2.48
N SER A 36 -15.13 3.59 3.28
CA SER A 36 -15.27 2.13 3.29
C SER A 36 -15.87 1.60 1.98
N ALA A 37 -16.84 2.31 1.39
CA ALA A 37 -17.44 1.95 0.11
C ALA A 37 -16.48 2.20 -1.07
N PHE A 38 -15.72 3.31 -1.06
CA PHE A 38 -14.67 3.55 -2.05
C PHE A 38 -13.57 2.49 -1.96
N ASN A 39 -13.08 2.18 -0.76
CA ASN A 39 -12.11 1.12 -0.57
C ASN A 39 -12.66 -0.23 -1.05
N ALA A 40 -13.90 -0.60 -0.72
CA ALA A 40 -14.50 -1.86 -1.13
C ALA A 40 -14.63 -1.98 -2.66
N VAL A 41 -14.87 -0.87 -3.38
CA VAL A 41 -14.94 -0.84 -4.85
C VAL A 41 -13.54 -0.98 -5.47
N PHE A 42 -12.52 -0.32 -4.91
CA PHE A 42 -11.14 -0.44 -5.37
C PHE A 42 -10.54 -1.80 -5.03
N TYR A 43 -10.76 -2.33 -3.83
CA TYR A 43 -10.30 -3.67 -3.43
C TYR A 43 -10.85 -4.79 -4.30
N LYS A 44 -12.02 -4.59 -4.90
CA LYS A 44 -12.66 -5.59 -5.77
C LYS A 44 -12.03 -5.68 -7.15
N LYS A 45 -11.28 -4.66 -7.60
CA LYS A 45 -10.73 -4.61 -8.95
C LYS A 45 -9.42 -5.39 -9.12
N ILE A 46 -8.54 -5.38 -8.11
CA ILE A 46 -7.24 -6.03 -8.24
C ILE A 46 -7.37 -7.49 -7.79
N LYS A 47 -7.45 -8.39 -8.76
CA LYS A 47 -7.51 -9.85 -8.53
C LYS A 47 -6.16 -10.52 -8.67
N VAL A 48 -5.26 -9.91 -9.43
CA VAL A 48 -3.92 -10.41 -9.70
C VAL A 48 -2.93 -9.28 -9.42
N LEU A 49 -1.87 -9.57 -8.71
CA LEU A 49 -0.72 -8.70 -8.56
C LEU A 49 0.17 -8.89 -9.79
N HIS A 50 0.39 -7.80 -10.54
CA HIS A 50 1.28 -7.75 -11.68
C HIS A 50 2.50 -6.88 -11.34
N LEU A 51 3.68 -7.49 -11.32
CA LEU A 51 4.96 -6.79 -11.16
C LEU A 51 5.89 -7.19 -12.31
N ASP A 52 6.50 -6.19 -12.93
CA ASP A 52 7.55 -6.36 -13.91
C ASP A 52 8.87 -5.87 -13.32
N PHE A 53 9.87 -6.71 -13.38
CA PHE A 53 11.22 -6.40 -12.93
C PHE A 53 12.12 -6.24 -14.14
N THR A 54 12.83 -5.11 -14.20
CA THR A 54 13.88 -4.86 -15.19
C THR A 54 15.21 -4.74 -14.45
N ALA A 55 16.29 -5.28 -15.01
CA ALA A 55 17.59 -5.17 -14.38
C ALA A 55 18.59 -4.45 -15.29
N ARG A 56 19.40 -3.61 -14.65
CA ARG A 56 20.58 -3.06 -15.31
C ARG A 56 21.64 -4.12 -15.52
N GLU A 57 22.55 -3.92 -16.48
CA GLU A 57 23.73 -4.76 -16.67
C GLU A 57 24.57 -4.86 -15.38
N ALA A 58 24.78 -3.72 -14.70
CA ALA A 58 25.40 -3.68 -13.39
C ALA A 58 24.37 -4.04 -12.30
N LEU A 59 24.27 -5.32 -11.98
CA LEU A 59 23.36 -5.86 -10.97
C LEU A 59 24.12 -6.67 -9.92
N ASN A 60 23.76 -6.48 -8.64
CA ASN A 60 24.26 -7.25 -7.50
C ASN A 60 25.81 -7.33 -7.48
N THR A 61 26.44 -6.17 -7.72
CA THR A 61 27.89 -6.02 -7.84
C THR A 61 28.56 -5.86 -6.48
N ASP A 62 29.86 -6.20 -6.38
CA ASP A 62 30.70 -5.89 -5.22
C ASP A 62 31.78 -4.89 -5.61
N SER A 63 31.64 -3.63 -5.21
CA SER A 63 32.59 -2.56 -5.51
C SER A 63 33.98 -2.75 -4.85
N ARG A 64 34.13 -3.70 -3.95
CA ARG A 64 35.41 -4.06 -3.29
C ARG A 64 36.22 -5.04 -4.13
N GLU A 65 35.60 -5.70 -5.10
CA GLU A 65 36.27 -6.62 -6.00
C GLU A 65 36.84 -5.85 -7.19
N SER A 66 38.08 -6.14 -7.54
CA SER A 66 38.76 -5.51 -8.70
C SER A 66 38.10 -5.86 -10.03
N ASN A 67 37.38 -6.99 -10.08
CA ASN A 67 36.56 -7.42 -11.23
C ASN A 67 35.16 -7.73 -10.72
N SER A 68 34.42 -6.68 -10.31
CA SER A 68 33.04 -6.86 -9.83
C SER A 68 32.16 -7.36 -10.96
N LEU A 69 31.88 -8.66 -10.92
CA LEU A 69 30.94 -9.29 -11.85
C LEU A 69 29.51 -9.03 -11.38
N SER A 70 28.66 -8.77 -12.36
CA SER A 70 27.21 -8.71 -12.14
C SER A 70 26.68 -10.12 -11.92
N GLU A 71 25.83 -10.29 -10.90
CA GLU A 71 25.23 -11.58 -10.56
C GLU A 71 23.70 -11.47 -10.51
N PRO A 72 23.00 -12.59 -10.76
CA PRO A 72 21.55 -12.63 -10.54
C PRO A 72 21.20 -12.28 -9.09
N VAL A 73 20.04 -11.67 -8.90
CA VAL A 73 19.49 -11.36 -7.59
C VAL A 73 18.15 -12.04 -7.41
N VAL A 74 17.92 -12.57 -6.20
CA VAL A 74 16.58 -13.01 -5.79
C VAL A 74 15.82 -11.79 -5.27
N ILE A 75 14.66 -11.55 -5.84
CA ILE A 75 13.72 -10.56 -5.34
C ILE A 75 12.56 -11.29 -4.67
N ARG A 76 12.36 -11.00 -3.40
CA ARG A 76 11.28 -11.58 -2.60
C ARG A 76 10.13 -10.61 -2.49
N VAL A 77 8.92 -11.09 -2.76
CA VAL A 77 7.68 -10.32 -2.74
C VAL A 77 6.75 -10.90 -1.70
N TRP A 78 6.25 -10.06 -0.80
CA TRP A 78 5.28 -10.41 0.22
C TRP A 78 4.02 -9.57 0.09
N GLN A 79 2.86 -10.20 0.22
CA GLN A 79 1.59 -9.54 0.40
C GLN A 79 1.29 -9.43 1.89
N LEU A 80 1.08 -8.22 2.39
CA LEU A 80 0.97 -7.91 3.82
C LEU A 80 -0.37 -7.23 4.15
N LYS A 81 -0.90 -7.52 5.35
CA LYS A 81 -2.02 -6.79 5.94
C LYS A 81 -1.60 -5.45 6.53
N ASP A 82 -0.45 -5.40 7.21
CA ASP A 82 0.17 -4.20 7.79
C ASP A 82 1.67 -4.21 7.48
N ARG A 83 2.26 -3.04 7.30
CA ARG A 83 3.67 -2.88 6.96
C ARG A 83 4.58 -2.58 8.14
N LYS A 84 4.03 -2.31 9.34
CA LYS A 84 4.80 -1.84 10.50
C LYS A 84 5.93 -2.78 10.90
N THR A 85 5.69 -4.09 10.88
CA THR A 85 6.70 -5.09 11.18
C THR A 85 7.79 -5.11 10.11
N PHE A 86 7.40 -5.03 8.84
CA PHE A 86 8.33 -4.97 7.71
C PHE A 86 9.20 -3.72 7.74
N ASP A 87 8.62 -2.55 7.99
CA ASP A 87 9.36 -1.28 8.01
C ASP A 87 10.47 -1.26 9.07
N LYS A 88 10.24 -1.92 10.21
CA LYS A 88 11.21 -2.03 11.32
C LYS A 88 12.22 -3.14 11.14
N ALA A 89 11.97 -4.10 10.25
CA ALA A 89 12.84 -5.24 10.06
C ALA A 89 14.13 -4.82 9.33
N VAL A 90 15.26 -5.36 9.80
CA VAL A 90 16.55 -5.15 9.19
C VAL A 90 16.83 -6.25 8.15
N TYR A 91 17.75 -5.96 7.22
CA TYR A 91 18.09 -6.84 6.09
C TYR A 91 18.31 -8.30 6.49
N GLN A 92 19.18 -8.54 7.49
CA GLN A 92 19.52 -9.89 7.91
C GLN A 92 18.34 -10.69 8.46
N GLN A 93 17.39 -10.03 9.09
CA GLN A 93 16.17 -10.65 9.57
C GLN A 93 15.28 -11.10 8.42
N LEU A 94 15.06 -10.22 7.43
CA LEU A 94 14.24 -10.54 6.26
C LEU A 94 14.92 -11.58 5.34
N LEU A 95 16.25 -11.56 5.26
CA LEU A 95 17.01 -12.54 4.50
C LEU A 95 16.85 -13.95 5.07
N LYS A 96 17.00 -14.12 6.40
CA LYS A 96 17.03 -15.43 7.06
C LYS A 96 15.66 -15.95 7.44
N ASP A 97 14.85 -15.11 8.08
CA ASP A 97 13.61 -15.51 8.76
C ASP A 97 12.40 -14.65 8.39
N GLY A 98 12.40 -14.03 7.20
CA GLY A 98 11.41 -13.03 6.79
C GLY A 98 9.97 -13.48 6.98
N GLU A 99 9.63 -14.69 6.56
CA GLU A 99 8.25 -15.22 6.70
C GLU A 99 7.85 -15.43 8.17
N THR A 100 8.80 -15.86 9.01
CA THR A 100 8.54 -16.04 10.44
C THR A 100 8.31 -14.68 11.13
N ILE A 101 9.13 -13.69 10.79
CA ILE A 101 9.03 -12.34 11.36
C ILE A 101 7.73 -11.65 10.94
N LEU A 102 7.35 -11.83 9.67
CA LEU A 102 6.15 -11.22 9.10
C LEU A 102 4.88 -12.04 9.30
N LYS A 103 4.95 -13.21 9.96
CA LYS A 103 3.86 -14.18 10.06
C LYS A 103 2.50 -13.61 10.45
N ALA A 104 2.47 -12.61 11.31
CA ALA A 104 1.21 -11.99 11.77
C ALA A 104 0.49 -11.23 10.65
N ASP A 105 1.26 -10.66 9.73
CA ASP A 105 0.77 -9.79 8.66
C ASP A 105 0.87 -10.43 7.26
N LEU A 106 1.64 -11.53 7.14
CA LEU A 106 1.91 -12.20 5.87
C LEU A 106 0.68 -12.95 5.35
N LEU A 107 0.31 -12.68 4.10
CA LEU A 107 -0.78 -13.34 3.38
C LEU A 107 -0.27 -14.27 2.29
N ALA A 108 0.74 -13.82 1.54
CA ALA A 108 1.35 -14.60 0.46
C ALA A 108 2.80 -14.18 0.25
N SER A 109 3.61 -15.10 -0.27
CA SER A 109 5.03 -14.91 -0.55
C SER A 109 5.38 -15.49 -1.92
N ARG A 110 6.29 -14.83 -2.64
CA ARG A 110 6.85 -15.31 -3.91
C ARG A 110 8.25 -14.77 -4.13
N ASP A 111 9.14 -15.62 -4.62
CA ASP A 111 10.49 -15.25 -5.04
C ASP A 111 10.58 -15.21 -6.57
N VAL A 112 11.34 -14.24 -7.09
CA VAL A 112 11.66 -14.07 -8.50
C VAL A 112 13.18 -13.91 -8.64
N VAL A 113 13.80 -14.57 -9.62
CA VAL A 113 15.21 -14.39 -9.94
C VAL A 113 15.32 -13.45 -11.12
N VAL A 114 16.06 -12.35 -10.93
CA VAL A 114 16.34 -11.38 -11.99
C VAL A 114 17.83 -11.46 -12.37
N LYS A 115 18.11 -11.56 -13.66
CA LYS A 115 19.48 -11.64 -14.21
C LYS A 115 19.97 -10.26 -14.64
N PRO A 116 21.29 -10.01 -14.63
CA PRO A 116 21.85 -8.77 -15.19
C PRO A 116 21.36 -8.51 -16.61
N GLY A 117 20.91 -7.29 -16.90
CA GLY A 117 20.37 -6.90 -18.19
C GLY A 117 19.09 -7.60 -18.62
N GLY A 118 18.46 -8.38 -17.72
CA GLY A 118 17.28 -9.16 -18.05
C GLY A 118 16.00 -8.62 -17.39
N ASP A 119 14.89 -9.19 -17.82
CA ASP A 119 13.56 -8.90 -17.30
C ASP A 119 12.97 -10.13 -16.62
N ALA A 120 12.07 -9.93 -15.68
CA ALA A 120 11.29 -10.99 -15.06
C ALA A 120 9.90 -10.46 -14.68
N ASN A 121 8.88 -11.31 -14.79
CA ASN A 121 7.50 -10.95 -14.50
C ASN A 121 6.99 -11.79 -13.32
N LEU A 122 6.24 -11.16 -12.45
CA LEU A 122 5.50 -11.82 -11.39
C LEU A 122 4.01 -11.58 -11.56
N ASN A 123 3.28 -12.68 -11.74
CA ASN A 123 1.84 -12.67 -11.72
C ASN A 123 1.37 -13.64 -10.63
N MET A 124 0.73 -13.14 -9.60
CA MET A 124 0.20 -13.96 -8.51
C MET A 124 -1.18 -13.48 -8.07
N PRO A 125 -2.04 -14.38 -7.57
CA PRO A 125 -3.33 -13.98 -7.01
C PRO A 125 -3.14 -12.91 -5.94
N MET A 126 -4.01 -11.90 -5.95
CA MET A 126 -4.02 -10.88 -4.91
C MET A 126 -4.91 -11.35 -3.76
N GLU A 127 -4.30 -11.56 -2.61
CA GLU A 127 -5.03 -11.96 -1.40
C GLU A 127 -6.00 -10.84 -0.94
N ALA A 128 -7.20 -11.24 -0.50
CA ALA A 128 -8.29 -10.30 -0.20
C ALA A 128 -7.92 -9.29 0.90
N GLY A 129 -7.10 -9.69 1.86
CA GLY A 129 -6.67 -8.85 2.99
C GLY A 129 -5.43 -7.99 2.71
N THR A 130 -4.84 -8.07 1.51
CA THR A 130 -3.60 -7.35 1.19
C THR A 130 -3.83 -5.83 1.19
N GLN A 131 -3.03 -5.13 1.97
CA GLN A 131 -2.97 -3.66 1.99
C GLN A 131 -1.65 -3.17 1.37
N PHE A 132 -0.59 -3.95 1.50
CA PHE A 132 0.76 -3.59 1.07
C PHE A 132 1.43 -4.75 0.35
N VAL A 133 2.22 -4.41 -0.65
CA VAL A 133 3.15 -5.33 -1.31
C VAL A 133 4.56 -4.89 -0.94
N ALA A 134 5.24 -5.72 -0.16
CA ALA A 134 6.62 -5.49 0.24
C ALA A 134 7.56 -6.25 -0.70
N VAL A 135 8.61 -5.58 -1.17
CA VAL A 135 9.58 -6.12 -2.12
C VAL A 135 10.98 -5.95 -1.55
N VAL A 136 11.77 -7.02 -1.57
CA VAL A 136 13.14 -7.06 -1.06
C VAL A 136 14.07 -7.65 -2.11
N GLY A 137 15.11 -6.91 -2.47
CA GLY A 137 16.24 -7.44 -3.25
C GLY A 137 17.27 -8.07 -2.31
N LEU A 138 17.51 -9.36 -2.47
CA LEU A 138 18.50 -10.09 -1.65
C LEU A 138 19.91 -9.91 -2.23
N PHE A 139 20.39 -8.65 -2.18
CA PHE A 139 21.69 -8.27 -2.70
C PHE A 139 22.83 -8.75 -1.80
N ARG A 140 24.00 -8.99 -2.40
CA ARG A 140 25.24 -9.32 -1.65
C ARG A 140 25.70 -8.17 -0.76
N HIS A 141 25.56 -6.94 -1.25
CA HIS A 141 25.96 -5.70 -0.58
C HIS A 141 24.84 -4.66 -0.63
N PRO A 142 23.76 -4.85 0.17
CA PRO A 142 22.64 -3.91 0.19
C PRO A 142 23.07 -2.56 0.77
N ASP A 143 22.50 -1.46 0.25
CA ASP A 143 22.66 -0.13 0.84
C ASP A 143 21.85 -0.06 2.14
N MET A 144 22.57 -0.22 3.26
CA MET A 144 22.00 -0.21 4.61
C MET A 144 21.77 1.21 5.15
N VAL A 145 22.28 2.24 4.46
CA VAL A 145 22.15 3.64 4.90
C VAL A 145 20.82 4.21 4.41
N ASN A 146 20.51 3.96 3.13
CA ASN A 146 19.31 4.49 2.49
C ASN A 146 18.18 3.45 2.39
N ASP A 147 18.40 2.21 2.83
CA ASP A 147 17.45 1.09 2.78
C ASP A 147 16.88 0.83 1.37
N THR A 148 17.62 1.16 0.32
CA THR A 148 17.17 1.03 -1.07
C THR A 148 17.08 -0.42 -1.57
N TRP A 149 17.45 -1.38 -0.74
CA TRP A 149 17.28 -2.82 -0.98
C TRP A 149 15.84 -3.31 -0.77
N LYS A 150 14.97 -2.49 -0.16
CA LYS A 150 13.55 -2.79 0.08
C LYS A 150 12.65 -1.65 -0.35
N LEU A 151 11.41 -1.97 -0.70
CA LEU A 151 10.36 -0.98 -0.95
C LEU A 151 8.98 -1.56 -0.62
N VAL A 152 8.00 -0.67 -0.48
CA VAL A 152 6.60 -1.05 -0.23
C VAL A 152 5.71 -0.30 -1.20
N ILE A 153 4.76 -1.03 -1.78
CA ILE A 153 3.73 -0.49 -2.68
C ILE A 153 2.40 -0.62 -1.94
N GLY A 154 1.66 0.48 -1.79
CA GLY A 154 0.29 0.46 -1.28
C GLY A 154 -0.65 -0.22 -2.28
N ARG A 155 -1.69 -0.86 -1.79
CA ARG A 155 -2.69 -1.46 -2.70
C ARG A 155 -3.35 -0.42 -3.60
N GLU A 156 -3.52 0.79 -3.11
CA GLU A 156 -4.05 1.95 -3.83
C GLU A 156 -3.17 2.41 -4.99
N ASP A 157 -1.87 2.09 -4.94
CA ASP A 157 -0.89 2.42 -5.98
C ASP A 157 -0.78 1.35 -7.08
N LEU A 158 -1.58 0.27 -6.97
CA LEU A 158 -1.62 -0.80 -7.95
C LEU A 158 -2.73 -0.56 -8.98
N ASP A 159 -2.46 -0.94 -10.22
CA ASP A 159 -3.44 -0.93 -11.31
C ASP A 159 -3.85 -2.37 -11.63
N PRO A 160 -5.15 -2.67 -11.82
CA PRO A 160 -5.61 -4.03 -12.18
C PRO A 160 -5.18 -4.47 -13.57
N ASP A 161 -4.89 -3.53 -14.47
CA ASP A 161 -4.63 -3.78 -15.89
C ASP A 161 -3.19 -3.49 -16.30
N LYS A 162 -2.42 -2.81 -15.43
CA LYS A 162 -1.03 -2.42 -15.71
C LYS A 162 -0.08 -2.93 -14.62
N PRO A 163 1.05 -3.56 -14.96
CA PRO A 163 2.03 -3.95 -13.97
C PRO A 163 2.73 -2.73 -13.34
N ARG A 164 3.15 -2.87 -12.08
CA ARG A 164 4.11 -1.95 -11.50
C ARG A 164 5.51 -2.37 -11.92
N ILE A 165 6.28 -1.42 -12.42
CA ILE A 165 7.64 -1.66 -12.92
C ILE A 165 8.64 -1.34 -11.82
N LEU A 166 9.51 -2.31 -11.53
CA LEU A 166 10.60 -2.19 -10.57
C LEU A 166 11.93 -2.38 -11.30
N GLU A 167 12.81 -1.42 -11.19
CA GLU A 167 14.18 -1.52 -11.72
C GLU A 167 15.12 -2.00 -10.61
N ALA A 168 15.91 -3.04 -10.91
CA ALA A 168 17.01 -3.49 -10.08
C ALA A 168 18.35 -3.08 -10.72
N GLY A 169 19.20 -2.37 -9.96
CA GLY A 169 20.49 -1.94 -10.48
C GLY A 169 21.51 -1.81 -9.36
N ASN A 170 22.78 -2.16 -9.64
CA ASN A 170 23.80 -2.28 -8.62
C ASN A 170 23.29 -3.15 -7.45
N ASN A 171 22.97 -2.52 -6.31
CA ASN A 171 22.48 -3.18 -5.10
C ASN A 171 21.22 -2.48 -4.54
N HIS A 172 20.37 -1.92 -5.40
CA HIS A 172 19.16 -1.20 -5.02
C HIS A 172 17.97 -1.53 -5.92
N LEU A 173 16.77 -1.27 -5.41
CA LEU A 173 15.50 -1.34 -6.11
C LEU A 173 14.96 0.08 -6.31
N THR A 174 14.35 0.34 -7.45
CA THR A 174 13.65 1.58 -7.75
C THR A 174 12.26 1.28 -8.31
N LEU A 175 11.23 1.86 -7.70
CA LEU A 175 9.87 1.80 -8.25
C LEU A 175 9.73 2.87 -9.32
N GLN A 176 9.41 2.46 -10.54
CA GLN A 176 9.19 3.38 -11.64
C GLN A 176 7.85 4.11 -11.47
N PRO A 177 7.77 5.41 -11.82
CA PRO A 177 6.51 6.13 -11.85
C PRO A 177 5.49 5.42 -12.74
N LEU A 178 4.20 5.54 -12.41
CA LEU A 178 3.15 5.16 -13.35
C LEU A 178 3.28 6.07 -14.58
N LYS A 179 3.30 5.47 -15.76
CA LYS A 179 3.22 6.27 -17.01
C LYS A 179 1.79 6.78 -17.11
N ASP A 180 1.65 8.09 -17.08
CA ASP A 180 0.41 8.76 -17.46
C ASP A 180 0.17 8.48 -18.95
N ASP A 181 -1.05 8.08 -19.30
CA ASP A 181 -1.49 7.86 -20.69
C ASP A 181 -1.84 9.17 -21.37
#